data_04f5b4a8ab77ef49388bfe0e9d0377ea
#
_entry.id   04f5b4a8ab77ef49388bfe0e9d0377ea
#
_cell.length_a   1.000
_cell.length_b   1.000
_cell.length_c   1.000
_cell.angle_alpha   90.00
_cell.angle_beta   90.00
_cell.angle_gamma   90.00
#
_symmetry.space_group_name_H-M   'P 1'
#
loop_
_entity.id
_entity.type
_entity.pdbx_description
1 polymer ?
#
loop_
_entity_poly.entity_id
_entity_poly.type
_entity_poly.pdbx_seq_one_letter_code
_entity_poly.pdbx_strand_id
1 'polypeptide(L)'
;MKTLEHTFSSTALNNISQLIQSGNMGFGPNVEVFENAFKHYSNKEYNIATNSASAAAFMIFAYLKEKYGKCNVYTPSLTFSSPVWAAKHFGHNIIFVDVNDELLFDCEDYLKKRTDSNQNIVMPILYGGVSNIPGWKLRGDEIVVIDAAHCPHPTIKGDFIFTSFHPTKPICSPDGGMLSTNIKEAAEYFKNYKNFGRQLTNESYDIVQEGFKFYMNNLSATIALESFRMYDVNLLNRIKTFEFIQDKFQGRFLKHDPNSSYYFATLIIDEPKQINLKYKLLTHYPLLHKTLYYKDCSLPNTEQLHPKIVNLPLYERMY
;
A
#
# COMPACT_ATOMS: atom_id res chain seq x y z
N MET A 1 17.94 -4.49 -5.66
CA MET A 1 18.46 -4.54 -4.28
C MET A 1 17.34 -5.03 -3.37
N LYS A 2 17.62 -5.95 -2.44
CA LYS A 2 16.62 -6.40 -1.46
C LYS A 2 16.35 -5.25 -0.48
N THR A 3 15.10 -4.97 -0.20
CA THR A 3 14.66 -4.03 0.85
C THR A 3 14.42 -4.73 2.18
N LEU A 4 13.94 -5.96 2.10
CA LEU A 4 13.66 -6.84 3.23
C LEU A 4 14.20 -8.23 2.93
N GLU A 5 14.55 -8.96 3.98
CA GLU A 5 14.81 -10.39 3.91
C GLU A 5 13.53 -11.12 4.34
N HIS A 6 13.09 -12.05 3.49
CA HIS A 6 11.91 -12.86 3.76
C HIS A 6 12.32 -14.26 4.14
N THR A 7 11.85 -14.71 5.29
CA THR A 7 11.88 -16.11 5.68
C THR A 7 10.54 -16.73 5.30
N PHE A 8 10.59 -17.84 4.59
CA PHE A 8 9.42 -18.65 4.27
C PHE A 8 9.37 -19.88 5.16
N SER A 9 8.19 -20.49 5.30
CA SER A 9 8.04 -21.73 6.06
C SER A 9 8.86 -22.86 5.44
N SER A 10 9.20 -23.88 6.23
CA SER A 10 9.91 -25.06 5.73
C SER A 10 9.12 -25.85 4.70
N THR A 11 7.81 -25.69 4.64
CA THR A 11 6.90 -26.36 3.70
C THR A 11 6.70 -25.58 2.40
N ALA A 12 7.18 -24.33 2.30
CA ALA A 12 6.87 -23.42 1.18
C ALA A 12 7.27 -24.01 -0.19
N LEU A 13 8.48 -24.55 -0.30
CA LEU A 13 8.95 -25.16 -1.56
C LEU A 13 8.10 -26.37 -1.97
N ASN A 14 7.70 -27.20 -1.00
CA ASN A 14 6.86 -28.36 -1.28
C ASN A 14 5.45 -27.92 -1.75
N ASN A 15 4.83 -26.96 -1.09
CA ASN A 15 3.50 -26.44 -1.45
C ASN A 15 3.51 -25.80 -2.85
N ILE A 16 4.54 -25.05 -3.18
CA ILE A 16 4.73 -24.46 -4.52
C ILE A 16 4.94 -25.55 -5.57
N SER A 17 5.78 -26.55 -5.29
CA SER A 17 6.05 -27.68 -6.19
C SER A 17 4.78 -28.48 -6.49
N GLN A 18 4.02 -28.83 -5.46
CA GLN A 18 2.73 -29.53 -5.61
C GLN A 18 1.74 -28.73 -6.46
N LEU A 19 1.67 -27.41 -6.24
CA LEU A 19 0.80 -26.56 -7.03
C LEU A 19 1.20 -26.53 -8.51
N ILE A 20 2.49 -26.43 -8.82
CA ILE A 20 3.00 -26.47 -10.21
C ILE A 20 2.66 -27.81 -10.85
N GLN A 21 2.89 -28.92 -10.14
CA GLN A 21 2.58 -30.27 -10.63
C GLN A 21 1.08 -30.49 -10.88
N SER A 22 0.20 -29.85 -10.10
CA SER A 22 -1.25 -29.93 -10.29
C SER A 22 -1.75 -29.20 -11.54
N GLY A 23 -0.96 -28.30 -12.12
CA GLY A 23 -1.35 -27.45 -13.24
C GLY A 23 -2.28 -26.28 -12.86
N ASN A 24 -2.76 -26.19 -11.62
CA ASN A 24 -3.75 -25.19 -11.16
C ASN A 24 -3.13 -23.84 -10.79
N MET A 25 -2.19 -23.34 -11.59
CA MET A 25 -1.45 -22.11 -11.31
C MET A 25 -2.28 -20.82 -11.52
N GLY A 26 -3.25 -20.85 -12.41
CA GLY A 26 -4.08 -19.69 -12.79
C GLY A 26 -5.16 -19.38 -11.76
N PHE A 27 -6.25 -20.15 -11.82
CA PHE A 27 -7.32 -20.12 -10.82
C PHE A 27 -7.11 -21.22 -9.78
N GLY A 28 -7.54 -20.96 -8.55
CA GLY A 28 -7.49 -21.99 -7.52
C GLY A 28 -7.84 -21.46 -6.13
N PRO A 29 -8.01 -22.38 -5.17
CA PRO A 29 -8.57 -22.08 -3.86
C PRO A 29 -7.65 -21.23 -2.97
N ASN A 30 -6.34 -21.18 -3.25
CA ASN A 30 -5.41 -20.44 -2.39
C ASN A 30 -5.64 -18.93 -2.42
N VAL A 31 -6.27 -18.40 -3.48
CA VAL A 31 -6.68 -16.99 -3.55
C VAL A 31 -7.72 -16.69 -2.47
N GLU A 32 -8.77 -17.52 -2.36
CA GLU A 32 -9.81 -17.36 -1.35
C GLU A 32 -9.27 -17.61 0.06
N VAL A 33 -8.41 -18.61 0.24
CA VAL A 33 -7.73 -18.86 1.52
C VAL A 33 -6.93 -17.64 1.94
N PHE A 34 -6.22 -17.00 1.01
CA PHE A 34 -5.44 -15.79 1.31
C PHE A 34 -6.35 -14.58 1.61
N GLU A 35 -7.41 -14.36 0.83
CA GLU A 35 -8.40 -13.31 1.08
C GLU A 35 -9.01 -13.44 2.49
N ASN A 36 -9.36 -14.67 2.90
CA ASN A 36 -9.92 -14.94 4.24
C ASN A 36 -8.88 -14.76 5.37
N ALA A 37 -7.65 -15.24 5.18
CA ALA A 37 -6.58 -15.05 6.15
C ALA A 37 -6.25 -13.56 6.36
N PHE A 38 -6.31 -12.75 5.30
CA PHE A 38 -5.99 -11.33 5.34
C PHE A 38 -7.00 -10.47 6.12
N LYS A 39 -8.22 -10.97 6.39
CA LYS A 39 -9.23 -10.29 7.22
C LYS A 39 -8.69 -9.87 8.58
N HIS A 40 -7.84 -10.70 9.17
CA HIS A 40 -7.22 -10.42 10.47
C HIS A 40 -6.37 -9.14 10.44
N TYR A 41 -5.70 -8.85 9.32
CA TYR A 41 -4.82 -7.69 9.19
C TYR A 41 -5.56 -6.45 8.69
N SER A 42 -6.43 -6.59 7.71
CA SER A 42 -7.20 -5.46 7.17
C SER A 42 -8.28 -4.95 8.11
N ASN A 43 -8.75 -5.80 9.03
CA ASN A 43 -9.95 -5.56 9.84
C ASN A 43 -11.16 -5.16 8.97
N LYS A 44 -11.29 -5.80 7.80
CA LYS A 44 -12.36 -5.58 6.82
C LYS A 44 -13.07 -6.90 6.51
N GLU A 45 -14.38 -6.80 6.28
CA GLU A 45 -15.23 -7.96 5.93
C GLU A 45 -14.84 -8.55 4.58
N TYR A 46 -14.62 -7.69 3.59
CA TYR A 46 -14.32 -8.09 2.21
C TYR A 46 -12.87 -7.77 1.86
N ASN A 47 -12.14 -8.81 1.46
CA ASN A 47 -10.78 -8.71 0.95
C ASN A 47 -10.75 -9.32 -0.44
N ILE A 48 -10.29 -8.57 -1.41
CA ILE A 48 -10.29 -8.94 -2.83
C ILE A 48 -8.84 -8.94 -3.31
N ALA A 49 -8.27 -10.11 -3.51
CA ALA A 49 -6.92 -10.26 -4.02
C ALA A 49 -6.83 -9.84 -5.49
N THR A 50 -5.82 -9.05 -5.80
CA THR A 50 -5.54 -8.48 -7.11
C THR A 50 -4.13 -8.82 -7.56
N ASN A 51 -3.84 -8.64 -8.85
CA ASN A 51 -2.50 -8.87 -9.39
C ASN A 51 -1.49 -7.77 -8.99
N SER A 52 -1.94 -6.65 -8.43
CA SER A 52 -1.07 -5.58 -7.90
C SER A 52 -1.86 -4.58 -7.06
N ALA A 53 -1.20 -3.84 -6.16
CA ALA A 53 -1.79 -2.70 -5.47
C ALA A 53 -2.27 -1.60 -6.44
N SER A 54 -1.59 -1.44 -7.58
CA SER A 54 -2.00 -0.50 -8.63
C SER A 54 -3.35 -0.87 -9.22
N ALA A 55 -3.61 -2.17 -9.47
CA ALA A 55 -4.91 -2.65 -9.92
C ALA A 55 -5.99 -2.45 -8.84
N ALA A 56 -5.67 -2.67 -7.57
CA ALA A 56 -6.57 -2.40 -6.46
C ALA A 56 -6.98 -0.92 -6.40
N ALA A 57 -6.01 0.01 -6.45
CA ALA A 57 -6.26 1.45 -6.48
C ALA A 57 -7.08 1.85 -7.73
N PHE A 58 -6.74 1.29 -8.89
CA PHE A 58 -7.48 1.55 -10.14
C PHE A 58 -8.96 1.18 -10.02
N MET A 59 -9.26 0.00 -9.46
CA MET A 59 -10.65 -0.43 -9.25
C MET A 59 -11.40 0.45 -8.24
N ILE A 60 -10.73 0.90 -7.17
CA ILE A 60 -11.32 1.83 -6.19
C ILE A 60 -11.74 3.10 -6.89
N PHE A 61 -10.87 3.71 -7.69
CA PHE A 61 -11.18 4.98 -8.36
C PHE A 61 -12.18 4.81 -9.51
N ALA A 62 -12.24 3.65 -10.17
CA ALA A 62 -13.31 3.31 -11.10
C ALA A 62 -14.68 3.32 -10.42
N TYR A 63 -14.81 2.59 -9.31
CA TYR A 63 -16.01 2.55 -8.49
C TYR A 63 -16.44 3.94 -7.97
N LEU A 64 -15.49 4.70 -7.43
CA LEU A 64 -15.78 6.04 -6.92
C LEU A 64 -16.21 7.01 -8.02
N LYS A 65 -15.65 6.86 -9.23
CA LYS A 65 -16.07 7.62 -10.40
C LYS A 65 -17.50 7.30 -10.82
N GLU A 66 -17.86 6.03 -10.83
CA GLU A 66 -19.20 5.59 -11.17
C GLU A 66 -20.23 6.09 -10.14
N LYS A 67 -19.90 5.97 -8.85
CA LYS A 67 -20.82 6.27 -7.76
C LYS A 67 -20.99 7.76 -7.47
N TYR A 68 -19.93 8.55 -7.56
CA TYR A 68 -19.88 9.95 -7.12
C TYR A 68 -19.50 10.93 -8.23
N GLY A 69 -19.24 10.45 -9.42
CA GLY A 69 -18.76 11.30 -10.50
C GLY A 69 -17.33 11.78 -10.27
N LYS A 70 -17.06 13.03 -10.58
CA LYS A 70 -15.73 13.63 -10.39
C LYS A 70 -15.54 14.02 -8.93
N CYS A 71 -14.52 13.48 -8.28
CA CYS A 71 -14.16 13.76 -6.89
C CYS A 71 -12.88 14.59 -6.78
N ASN A 72 -12.64 15.18 -5.60
CA ASN A 72 -11.35 15.77 -5.24
C ASN A 72 -10.56 14.74 -4.42
N VAL A 73 -9.34 14.40 -4.86
CA VAL A 73 -8.47 13.42 -4.20
C VAL A 73 -7.29 14.15 -3.56
N TYR A 74 -7.26 14.12 -2.24
CA TYR A 74 -6.22 14.74 -1.41
C TYR A 74 -5.21 13.68 -1.00
N THR A 75 -3.94 13.86 -1.37
CA THR A 75 -2.89 12.87 -1.13
C THR A 75 -1.53 13.54 -0.98
N PRO A 76 -0.58 13.00 -0.20
CA PRO A 76 0.79 13.51 -0.21
C PRO A 76 1.45 13.34 -1.57
N SER A 77 2.39 14.23 -1.90
CA SER A 77 3.21 14.06 -3.11
C SER A 77 4.41 13.12 -2.88
N LEU A 78 4.76 12.86 -1.62
CA LEU A 78 5.75 11.86 -1.22
C LEU A 78 5.10 10.47 -1.19
N THR A 79 4.83 9.94 -2.38
CA THR A 79 4.18 8.63 -2.57
C THR A 79 4.58 8.01 -3.89
N PHE A 80 4.28 6.73 -4.08
CA PHE A 80 4.38 6.08 -5.38
C PHE A 80 3.32 6.63 -6.34
N SER A 81 3.67 6.77 -7.60
CA SER A 81 2.83 7.47 -8.59
C SER A 81 1.56 6.73 -8.99
N SER A 82 1.54 5.38 -8.95
CA SER A 82 0.46 4.61 -9.56
C SER A 82 -0.94 4.83 -8.95
N PRO A 83 -1.13 4.98 -7.62
CA PRO A 83 -2.45 5.29 -7.08
C PRO A 83 -2.96 6.67 -7.49
N VAL A 84 -2.05 7.65 -7.59
CA VAL A 84 -2.37 9.01 -8.02
C VAL A 84 -2.75 9.03 -9.52
N TRP A 85 -2.05 8.22 -10.33
CA TRP A 85 -2.39 8.07 -11.75
C TRP A 85 -3.74 7.36 -11.94
N ALA A 86 -4.06 6.36 -11.11
CA ALA A 86 -5.35 5.70 -11.15
C ALA A 86 -6.49 6.71 -10.91
N ALA A 87 -6.37 7.56 -9.90
CA ALA A 87 -7.34 8.61 -9.63
C ALA A 87 -7.44 9.61 -10.80
N LYS A 88 -6.31 10.05 -11.33
CA LYS A 88 -6.26 10.99 -12.47
C LYS A 88 -6.83 10.39 -13.76
N HIS A 89 -6.61 9.09 -14.00
CA HIS A 89 -7.15 8.37 -15.16
C HIS A 89 -8.68 8.46 -15.23
N PHE A 90 -9.36 8.34 -14.10
CA PHE A 90 -10.82 8.48 -14.02
C PHE A 90 -11.29 9.94 -13.94
N GLY A 91 -10.41 10.90 -14.15
CA GLY A 91 -10.76 12.32 -14.23
C GLY A 91 -11.00 13.00 -12.88
N HIS A 92 -10.61 12.37 -11.76
CA HIS A 92 -10.64 13.02 -10.45
C HIS A 92 -9.63 14.17 -10.38
N ASN A 93 -9.91 15.19 -9.58
CA ASN A 93 -8.98 16.28 -9.30
C ASN A 93 -7.94 15.82 -8.28
N ILE A 94 -6.68 15.92 -8.61
CA ILE A 94 -5.60 15.63 -7.67
C ILE A 94 -5.18 16.92 -6.97
N ILE A 95 -5.23 16.90 -5.64
CA ILE A 95 -4.83 18.02 -4.78
C ILE A 95 -3.76 17.48 -3.83
N PHE A 96 -2.52 17.93 -4.03
CA PHE A 96 -1.44 17.52 -3.16
C PHE A 96 -1.52 18.23 -1.82
N VAL A 97 -1.37 17.43 -0.76
CA VAL A 97 -1.33 17.85 0.64
C VAL A 97 0.11 17.71 1.15
N ASP A 98 0.51 18.63 2.01
CA ASP A 98 1.83 18.57 2.63
C ASP A 98 1.94 17.37 3.57
N VAL A 99 3.13 17.02 3.98
CA VAL A 99 3.35 16.06 5.05
C VAL A 99 3.65 16.79 6.36
N ASN A 100 3.30 16.16 7.48
CA ASN A 100 3.72 16.60 8.80
C ASN A 100 5.21 16.27 9.05
N ASP A 101 5.73 16.61 10.22
CA ASP A 101 7.13 16.35 10.58
C ASP A 101 7.49 14.86 10.59
N GLU A 102 6.51 13.96 10.71
CA GLU A 102 6.69 12.51 10.64
C GLU A 102 6.54 11.96 9.21
N LEU A 103 6.63 12.79 8.17
CA LEU A 103 6.48 12.42 6.74
C LEU A 103 5.10 11.81 6.38
N LEU A 104 4.10 12.04 7.20
CA LEU A 104 2.75 11.51 7.05
C LEU A 104 1.79 12.62 6.62
N PHE A 105 0.61 12.23 6.14
CA PHE A 105 -0.43 13.14 5.69
C PHE A 105 -0.73 14.23 6.72
N ASP A 106 -0.62 15.50 6.32
CA ASP A 106 -0.92 16.65 7.18
C ASP A 106 -2.42 16.99 7.12
N CYS A 107 -3.14 16.66 8.19
CA CYS A 107 -4.56 16.96 8.31
C CYS A 107 -4.86 18.45 8.37
N GLU A 108 -3.96 19.29 8.89
CA GLU A 108 -4.17 20.73 8.96
C GLU A 108 -4.06 21.37 7.57
N ASP A 109 -3.05 20.96 6.79
CA ASP A 109 -2.92 21.44 5.41
C ASP A 109 -4.10 20.96 4.55
N TYR A 110 -4.55 19.70 4.73
CA TYR A 110 -5.76 19.19 4.10
C TYR A 110 -6.98 20.08 4.40
N LEU A 111 -7.23 20.38 5.67
CA LEU A 111 -8.39 21.19 6.08
C LEU A 111 -8.35 22.62 5.51
N LYS A 112 -7.16 23.19 5.28
CA LYS A 112 -7.00 24.49 4.60
C LYS A 112 -7.28 24.42 3.09
N LYS A 113 -6.93 23.30 2.44
CA LYS A 113 -7.09 23.09 0.99
C LYS A 113 -8.44 22.51 0.58
N ARG A 114 -9.17 21.95 1.53
CA ARG A 114 -10.44 21.30 1.29
C ARG A 114 -11.46 22.24 0.67
N THR A 115 -12.22 21.73 -0.29
CA THR A 115 -13.35 22.45 -0.90
C THR A 115 -14.61 21.58 -0.85
N ASP A 116 -15.78 22.20 -0.93
CA ASP A 116 -17.07 21.51 -0.92
C ASP A 116 -17.67 21.37 -2.33
N SER A 117 -16.88 21.63 -3.37
CA SER A 117 -17.34 21.60 -4.77
C SER A 117 -17.62 20.19 -5.32
N ASN A 118 -17.00 19.16 -4.76
CA ASN A 118 -17.15 17.77 -5.15
C ASN A 118 -17.00 16.88 -3.92
N GLN A 119 -17.34 15.58 -4.05
CA GLN A 119 -17.03 14.59 -3.03
C GLN A 119 -15.52 14.58 -2.75
N ASN A 120 -15.13 14.65 -1.50
CA ASN A 120 -13.75 14.64 -1.07
C ASN A 120 -13.29 13.20 -0.75
N ILE A 121 -12.18 12.81 -1.33
CA ILE A 121 -11.47 11.56 -1.07
C ILE A 121 -10.14 11.92 -0.41
N VAL A 122 -9.86 11.35 0.75
CA VAL A 122 -8.57 11.49 1.43
C VAL A 122 -7.79 10.20 1.26
N MET A 123 -6.62 10.30 0.61
CA MET A 123 -5.77 9.14 0.33
C MET A 123 -4.39 9.30 1.00
N PRO A 124 -4.26 8.98 2.30
CA PRO A 124 -2.98 8.95 2.97
C PRO A 124 -2.17 7.72 2.57
N ILE A 125 -0.84 7.85 2.57
CA ILE A 125 0.07 6.70 2.56
C ILE A 125 0.61 6.46 3.97
N LEU A 126 0.68 5.19 4.38
CA LEU A 126 1.33 4.75 5.62
C LEU A 126 2.83 4.59 5.39
N TYR A 127 3.52 5.73 5.15
CA TYR A 127 4.91 5.78 4.73
C TYR A 127 5.84 5.09 5.73
N GLY A 128 6.89 4.42 5.24
CA GLY A 128 7.87 3.71 6.08
C GLY A 128 7.32 2.46 6.78
N GLY A 129 6.01 2.19 6.69
CA GLY A 129 5.36 1.05 7.33
C GLY A 129 4.77 1.38 8.70
N VAL A 130 4.49 2.65 8.99
CA VAL A 130 3.69 3.03 10.16
C VAL A 130 2.24 2.56 9.99
N SER A 131 1.55 2.28 11.09
CA SER A 131 0.14 1.86 11.03
C SER A 131 -0.85 2.99 11.30
N ASN A 132 -0.38 4.11 11.85
CA ASN A 132 -1.18 5.23 12.29
C ASN A 132 -0.60 6.55 11.80
N ILE A 133 -1.45 7.59 11.78
CA ILE A 133 -1.07 8.98 11.50
C ILE A 133 -1.37 9.79 12.75
N PRO A 134 -0.35 10.32 13.45
CA PRO A 134 -0.58 11.18 14.62
C PRO A 134 -1.43 12.39 14.25
N GLY A 135 -2.41 12.71 15.09
CA GLY A 135 -3.31 13.83 14.82
C GLY A 135 -4.33 13.57 13.72
N TRP A 136 -4.55 12.32 13.30
CA TRP A 136 -5.54 11.96 12.30
C TRP A 136 -6.92 12.50 12.66
N LYS A 137 -7.38 13.50 11.92
CA LYS A 137 -8.66 14.16 12.15
C LYS A 137 -9.22 14.67 10.83
N LEU A 138 -10.42 14.19 10.49
CA LEU A 138 -11.20 14.58 9.32
C LEU A 138 -12.56 15.14 9.78
N ARG A 139 -13.34 15.70 8.86
CA ARG A 139 -14.70 16.19 9.15
C ARG A 139 -15.73 15.06 9.31
N GLY A 140 -15.48 13.90 8.64
CA GLY A 140 -16.34 12.72 8.70
C GLY A 140 -17.31 12.58 7.51
N ASP A 141 -17.24 13.48 6.53
CA ASP A 141 -17.95 13.43 5.26
C ASP A 141 -17.05 12.98 4.08
N GLU A 142 -15.79 12.74 4.36
CA GLU A 142 -14.81 12.25 3.40
C GLU A 142 -14.93 10.75 3.17
N ILE A 143 -14.55 10.33 1.96
CA ILE A 143 -14.22 8.93 1.68
C ILE A 143 -12.74 8.74 1.92
N VAL A 144 -12.37 7.77 2.74
CA VAL A 144 -10.98 7.50 3.09
C VAL A 144 -10.48 6.27 2.33
N VAL A 145 -9.46 6.46 1.50
CA VAL A 145 -8.78 5.41 0.72
C VAL A 145 -7.34 5.29 1.25
N ILE A 146 -7.04 4.26 2.01
CA ILE A 146 -5.72 4.10 2.64
C ILE A 146 -4.76 3.41 1.68
N ASP A 147 -3.65 4.08 1.34
CA ASP A 147 -2.49 3.43 0.75
C ASP A 147 -1.69 2.69 1.84
N ALA A 148 -1.97 1.41 1.97
CA ALA A 148 -1.34 0.49 2.91
C ALA A 148 -0.23 -0.35 2.25
N ALA A 149 0.34 0.12 1.12
CA ALA A 149 1.38 -0.62 0.41
C ALA A 149 2.66 -0.85 1.23
N HIS A 150 2.86 -0.10 2.31
CA HIS A 150 3.97 -0.29 3.25
C HIS A 150 3.55 -0.93 4.57
N CYS A 151 2.27 -0.90 4.94
CA CYS A 151 1.77 -1.44 6.20
C CYS A 151 0.48 -2.23 5.99
N PRO A 152 0.52 -3.58 6.02
CA PRO A 152 -0.67 -4.39 5.78
C PRO A 152 -1.73 -4.30 6.90
N HIS A 153 -1.39 -3.70 8.04
CA HIS A 153 -2.24 -3.59 9.22
C HIS A 153 -2.46 -2.13 9.65
N PRO A 154 -3.21 -1.33 8.85
CA PRO A 154 -3.53 0.05 9.24
C PRO A 154 -4.45 0.09 10.45
N THR A 155 -4.17 1.01 11.38
CA THR A 155 -5.03 1.27 12.55
C THR A 155 -5.95 2.46 12.36
N ILE A 156 -5.68 3.33 11.38
CA ILE A 156 -6.62 4.38 10.97
C ILE A 156 -7.83 3.79 10.25
N LYS A 157 -8.99 4.39 10.45
CA LYS A 157 -10.23 3.97 9.79
C LYS A 157 -10.25 4.45 8.33
N GLY A 158 -10.58 3.57 7.40
CA GLY A 158 -10.78 3.89 5.99
C GLY A 158 -11.96 3.13 5.40
N ASP A 159 -12.56 3.63 4.35
CA ASP A 159 -13.64 2.97 3.60
C ASP A 159 -13.05 1.91 2.69
N PHE A 160 -11.90 2.22 2.09
CA PHE A 160 -11.12 1.34 1.23
C PHE A 160 -9.67 1.33 1.67
N ILE A 161 -9.05 0.15 1.59
CA ILE A 161 -7.63 -0.06 1.86
C ILE A 161 -7.06 -0.82 0.66
N PHE A 162 -5.92 -0.40 0.14
CA PHE A 162 -5.17 -1.23 -0.79
C PHE A 162 -3.77 -1.51 -0.29
N THR A 163 -3.35 -2.78 -0.41
CA THR A 163 -2.07 -3.29 0.08
C THR A 163 -1.27 -3.90 -1.08
N SER A 164 0.05 -3.82 -1.02
CA SER A 164 0.96 -4.39 -2.02
C SER A 164 1.66 -5.63 -1.49
N PHE A 165 1.77 -6.64 -2.34
CA PHE A 165 2.56 -7.86 -2.10
C PHE A 165 3.74 -7.99 -3.08
N HIS A 166 4.19 -6.86 -3.64
CA HIS A 166 5.43 -6.84 -4.42
C HIS A 166 6.60 -7.46 -3.61
N PRO A 167 7.60 -8.11 -4.23
CA PRO A 167 8.69 -8.81 -3.53
C PRO A 167 9.46 -7.98 -2.48
N THR A 168 9.38 -6.66 -2.55
CA THR A 168 10.01 -5.77 -1.56
C THR A 168 9.13 -5.48 -0.34
N LYS A 169 7.88 -5.94 -0.28
CA LYS A 169 6.90 -5.57 0.74
C LYS A 169 6.92 -6.52 1.95
N PRO A 170 6.39 -6.10 3.12
CA PRO A 170 6.40 -6.90 4.35
C PRO A 170 5.77 -8.30 4.22
N ILE A 171 4.72 -8.42 3.43
CA ILE A 171 4.17 -9.68 2.92
C ILE A 171 4.48 -9.68 1.43
N CYS A 172 5.13 -10.73 0.92
CA CYS A 172 5.60 -10.74 -0.46
C CYS A 172 5.06 -11.91 -1.28
N SER A 173 4.96 -11.63 -2.56
CA SER A 173 4.61 -12.55 -3.65
C SER A 173 5.43 -12.14 -4.88
N PRO A 174 5.52 -12.94 -5.94
CA PRO A 174 6.12 -12.51 -7.21
C PRO A 174 5.49 -11.22 -7.73
N ASP A 175 4.17 -11.07 -7.55
CA ASP A 175 3.40 -9.84 -7.68
C ASP A 175 2.06 -10.03 -6.98
N GLY A 176 1.40 -8.93 -6.59
CA GLY A 176 0.08 -9.01 -5.96
C GLY A 176 -0.31 -7.75 -5.20
N GLY A 177 -1.59 -7.71 -4.88
CA GLY A 177 -2.21 -6.70 -4.02
C GLY A 177 -3.47 -7.21 -3.37
N MET A 178 -4.01 -6.43 -2.45
CA MET A 178 -5.30 -6.68 -1.80
C MET A 178 -6.08 -5.37 -1.76
N LEU A 179 -7.35 -5.43 -2.12
CA LEU A 179 -8.33 -4.40 -1.86
C LEU A 179 -9.24 -4.86 -0.73
N SER A 180 -9.41 -4.02 0.29
CA SER A 180 -10.19 -4.37 1.48
C SER A 180 -11.23 -3.29 1.78
N THR A 181 -12.47 -3.70 2.10
CA THR A 181 -13.59 -2.80 2.39
C THR A 181 -14.66 -3.50 3.25
N ASN A 182 -15.53 -2.72 3.90
CA ASN A 182 -16.74 -3.22 4.54
C ASN A 182 -18.01 -2.96 3.69
N ILE A 183 -17.86 -2.32 2.54
CA ILE A 183 -18.99 -1.95 1.67
C ILE A 183 -19.29 -3.12 0.73
N LYS A 184 -20.38 -3.85 1.00
CA LYS A 184 -20.77 -5.04 0.25
C LYS A 184 -20.94 -4.76 -1.25
N GLU A 185 -21.64 -3.71 -1.61
CA GLU A 185 -21.87 -3.29 -3.00
C GLU A 185 -20.53 -3.07 -3.75
N ALA A 186 -19.60 -2.39 -3.11
CA ALA A 186 -18.27 -2.18 -3.68
C ALA A 186 -17.49 -3.50 -3.84
N ALA A 187 -17.59 -4.40 -2.86
CA ALA A 187 -16.92 -5.70 -2.93
C ALA A 187 -17.45 -6.56 -4.10
N GLU A 188 -18.76 -6.54 -4.36
CA GLU A 188 -19.38 -7.21 -5.51
C GLU A 188 -18.90 -6.58 -6.83
N TYR A 189 -18.90 -5.25 -6.92
CA TYR A 189 -18.33 -4.53 -8.05
C TYR A 189 -16.88 -4.94 -8.33
N PHE A 190 -16.02 -4.97 -7.33
CA PHE A 190 -14.61 -5.31 -7.50
C PHE A 190 -14.38 -6.77 -7.90
N LYS A 191 -15.19 -7.71 -7.38
CA LYS A 191 -15.12 -9.13 -7.78
C LYS A 191 -15.39 -9.30 -9.26
N ASN A 192 -16.38 -8.60 -9.80
CA ASN A 192 -16.72 -8.64 -11.23
C ASN A 192 -15.65 -7.89 -12.04
N TYR A 193 -15.27 -6.67 -11.62
CA TYR A 193 -14.29 -5.83 -12.32
C TYR A 193 -12.94 -6.52 -12.52
N LYS A 194 -12.40 -7.16 -11.46
CA LYS A 194 -11.11 -7.87 -11.54
C LYS A 194 -11.12 -9.06 -12.48
N ASN A 195 -12.30 -9.54 -12.86
CA ASN A 195 -12.51 -10.73 -13.70
C ASN A 195 -13.28 -10.39 -14.97
N PHE A 196 -12.85 -9.39 -15.73
CA PHE A 196 -13.41 -8.99 -17.03
C PHE A 196 -14.86 -8.52 -16.99
N GLY A 197 -15.37 -8.04 -15.86
CA GLY A 197 -16.77 -7.66 -15.68
C GLY A 197 -17.73 -8.84 -15.58
N ARG A 198 -17.22 -10.05 -15.32
CA ARG A 198 -18.01 -11.29 -15.28
C ARG A 198 -18.68 -11.48 -13.93
N GLN A 199 -19.97 -11.76 -13.98
CA GLN A 199 -20.72 -12.33 -12.86
C GLN A 199 -20.99 -13.81 -13.15
N LEU A 200 -20.54 -14.69 -12.24
CA LEU A 200 -20.76 -16.13 -12.39
C LEU A 200 -22.24 -16.47 -12.17
N THR A 201 -22.77 -17.36 -13.02
CA THR A 201 -24.08 -18.00 -12.89
C THR A 201 -23.88 -19.49 -12.61
N ASN A 202 -24.95 -20.24 -12.37
CA ASN A 202 -24.87 -21.68 -12.11
C ASN A 202 -24.31 -22.48 -13.29
N GLU A 203 -24.48 -22.01 -14.52
CA GLU A 203 -24.12 -22.75 -15.73
C GLU A 203 -23.05 -22.05 -16.58
N SER A 204 -22.82 -20.74 -16.35
CA SER A 204 -21.94 -19.94 -17.17
C SER A 204 -21.51 -18.65 -16.45
N TYR A 205 -21.41 -17.55 -17.17
CA TYR A 205 -21.22 -16.19 -16.65
C TYR A 205 -21.93 -15.20 -17.57
N ASP A 206 -22.26 -14.05 -17.01
CA ASP A 206 -22.71 -12.89 -17.77
C ASP A 206 -21.70 -11.74 -17.64
N ILE A 207 -21.70 -10.80 -18.59
CA ILE A 207 -20.91 -9.57 -18.54
C ILE A 207 -21.83 -8.47 -18.03
N VAL A 208 -21.60 -8.03 -16.80
CA VAL A 208 -22.49 -7.09 -16.10
C VAL A 208 -21.91 -5.67 -15.97
N GLN A 209 -20.63 -5.50 -16.27
CA GLN A 209 -19.91 -4.23 -16.21
C GLN A 209 -18.61 -4.29 -17.01
N GLU A 210 -17.92 -3.17 -17.14
CA GLU A 210 -16.52 -3.16 -17.60
C GLU A 210 -15.62 -3.89 -16.59
N GLY A 211 -14.50 -4.45 -17.09
CA GLY A 211 -13.54 -5.11 -16.22
C GLY A 211 -12.29 -5.58 -16.95
N PHE A 212 -11.28 -5.90 -16.17
CA PHE A 212 -9.96 -6.30 -16.66
C PHE A 212 -9.46 -7.57 -15.97
N LYS A 213 -8.35 -8.13 -16.46
CA LYS A 213 -7.65 -9.22 -15.81
C LYS A 213 -6.81 -8.68 -14.65
N PHE A 214 -7.45 -8.37 -13.51
CA PHE A 214 -6.79 -7.85 -12.32
C PHE A 214 -6.77 -8.83 -11.15
N TYR A 215 -7.33 -10.03 -11.31
CA TYR A 215 -7.28 -11.05 -10.25
C TYR A 215 -5.86 -11.57 -10.00
N MET A 216 -5.58 -11.92 -8.77
CA MET A 216 -4.37 -12.63 -8.36
C MET A 216 -4.44 -14.08 -8.83
N ASN A 217 -3.35 -14.62 -9.38
CA ASN A 217 -3.29 -16.03 -9.74
C ASN A 217 -2.97 -16.91 -8.52
N ASN A 218 -3.28 -18.20 -8.63
CA ASN A 218 -3.15 -19.16 -7.54
C ASN A 218 -1.70 -19.38 -7.08
N LEU A 219 -0.73 -19.30 -8.01
CA LEU A 219 0.69 -19.43 -7.68
C LEU A 219 1.14 -18.24 -6.82
N SER A 220 0.80 -17.02 -7.21
CA SER A 220 1.11 -15.82 -6.43
C SER A 220 0.44 -15.85 -5.05
N ALA A 221 -0.82 -16.30 -4.98
CA ALA A 221 -1.53 -16.45 -3.71
C ALA A 221 -0.87 -17.50 -2.78
N THR A 222 -0.38 -18.60 -3.34
CA THR A 222 0.35 -19.62 -2.56
C THR A 222 1.62 -19.04 -1.95
N ILE A 223 2.41 -18.31 -2.73
CA ILE A 223 3.63 -17.66 -2.23
C ILE A 223 3.31 -16.59 -1.19
N ALA A 224 2.26 -15.78 -1.44
CA ALA A 224 1.78 -14.79 -0.48
C ALA A 224 1.36 -15.43 0.85
N LEU A 225 0.65 -16.56 0.82
CA LEU A 225 0.27 -17.33 2.03
C LEU A 225 1.48 -17.80 2.83
N GLU A 226 2.51 -18.32 2.15
CA GLU A 226 3.73 -18.76 2.83
C GLU A 226 4.50 -17.59 3.46
N SER A 227 4.56 -16.45 2.77
CA SER A 227 5.12 -15.21 3.33
C SER A 227 4.28 -14.70 4.52
N PHE A 228 2.97 -14.75 4.40
CA PHE A 228 2.02 -14.32 5.42
C PHE A 228 2.15 -15.15 6.71
N ARG A 229 2.28 -16.47 6.61
CA ARG A 229 2.50 -17.37 7.77
C ARG A 229 3.74 -17.02 8.58
N MET A 230 4.74 -16.45 7.94
CA MET A 230 6.01 -16.05 8.56
C MET A 230 6.07 -14.55 8.90
N TYR A 231 4.95 -13.82 8.73
CA TYR A 231 4.93 -12.37 8.88
C TYR A 231 5.41 -11.91 10.25
N ASP A 232 4.90 -12.51 11.34
CA ASP A 232 5.23 -12.12 12.72
C ASP A 232 6.71 -12.39 13.03
N VAL A 233 7.25 -13.52 12.57
CA VAL A 233 8.69 -13.85 12.71
C VAL A 233 9.54 -12.82 11.97
N ASN A 234 9.17 -12.54 10.71
CA ASN A 234 9.86 -11.54 9.89
C ASN A 234 9.73 -10.13 10.48
N LEU A 235 8.58 -9.80 11.10
CA LEU A 235 8.37 -8.52 11.78
C LEU A 235 9.30 -8.36 12.99
N LEU A 236 9.40 -9.38 13.83
CA LEU A 236 10.32 -9.39 14.98
C LEU A 236 11.78 -9.18 14.56
N ASN A 237 12.20 -9.79 13.45
CA ASN A 237 13.55 -9.59 12.92
C ASN A 237 13.74 -8.15 12.42
N ARG A 238 12.73 -7.56 11.76
CA ARG A 238 12.77 -6.15 11.33
C ARG A 238 12.87 -5.19 12.51
N ILE A 239 12.12 -5.44 13.59
CA ILE A 239 12.17 -4.63 14.82
C ILE A 239 13.58 -4.66 15.41
N LYS A 240 14.17 -5.85 15.60
CA LYS A 240 15.54 -5.99 16.11
C LYS A 240 16.57 -5.25 15.23
N THR A 241 16.43 -5.37 13.91
CA THR A 241 17.30 -4.67 12.98
C THR A 241 17.11 -3.15 13.04
N PHE A 242 15.88 -2.69 13.23
CA PHE A 242 15.57 -1.27 13.40
C PHE A 242 16.22 -0.71 14.68
N GLU A 243 16.08 -1.40 15.80
CA GLU A 243 16.72 -1.04 17.08
C GLU A 243 18.25 -0.94 16.93
N PHE A 244 18.87 -1.95 16.29
CA PHE A 244 20.31 -1.93 16.00
C PHE A 244 20.72 -0.72 15.12
N ILE A 245 19.90 -0.36 14.13
CA ILE A 245 20.15 0.80 13.26
C ILE A 245 20.03 2.10 14.06
N GLN A 246 19.03 2.21 14.94
CA GLN A 246 18.87 3.39 15.80
C GLN A 246 20.08 3.62 16.72
N ASP A 247 20.66 2.55 17.26
CA ASP A 247 21.87 2.64 18.10
C ASP A 247 23.10 3.05 17.27
N LYS A 248 23.13 2.71 15.99
CA LYS A 248 24.30 2.93 15.12
C LYS A 248 24.32 4.28 14.44
N PHE A 249 23.17 4.84 14.12
CA PHE A 249 23.07 6.08 13.35
C PHE A 249 22.40 7.19 14.17
N GLN A 250 23.05 8.35 14.20
CA GLN A 250 22.47 9.55 14.81
C GLN A 250 21.52 10.25 13.83
N GLY A 251 20.39 10.73 14.33
CA GLY A 251 19.40 11.46 13.58
C GLY A 251 17.98 11.19 14.10
N ARG A 252 17.00 11.75 13.42
CA ARG A 252 15.59 11.56 13.77
C ARG A 252 15.00 10.42 12.93
N PHE A 253 14.60 9.34 13.57
CA PHE A 253 13.90 8.24 12.91
C PHE A 253 12.40 8.48 12.88
N LEU A 254 11.76 8.02 11.79
CA LEU A 254 10.32 7.88 11.74
C LEU A 254 9.84 6.98 12.88
N LYS A 255 8.86 7.45 13.64
CA LYS A 255 8.34 6.71 14.80
C LYS A 255 7.39 5.61 14.33
N HIS A 256 7.65 4.41 14.80
CA HIS A 256 6.78 3.26 14.62
C HIS A 256 5.91 3.03 15.85
N ASP A 257 4.67 2.66 15.64
CA ASP A 257 3.73 2.20 16.67
C ASP A 257 3.71 0.66 16.73
N PRO A 258 3.07 0.04 17.75
CA PRO A 258 3.09 -1.41 17.94
C PRO A 258 2.54 -2.23 16.77
N ASN A 259 1.70 -1.63 15.90
CA ASN A 259 1.11 -2.31 14.74
C ASN A 259 1.85 -2.00 13.44
N SER A 260 2.92 -1.22 13.50
CA SER A 260 3.74 -0.86 12.35
C SER A 260 4.43 -2.08 11.74
N SER A 261 4.58 -2.08 10.43
CA SER A 261 5.21 -3.18 9.69
C SER A 261 6.74 -3.08 9.64
N TYR A 262 7.31 -1.93 10.02
CA TYR A 262 8.74 -1.65 9.91
C TYR A 262 9.25 -1.94 8.49
N TYR A 263 8.69 -1.23 7.50
CA TYR A 263 9.08 -1.43 6.10
C TYR A 263 10.46 -0.86 5.78
N PHE A 264 10.77 0.32 6.35
CA PHE A 264 12.07 0.97 6.32
C PHE A 264 12.47 1.47 7.70
N ALA A 265 13.78 1.52 7.99
CA ALA A 265 14.30 2.46 8.98
C ALA A 265 14.47 3.82 8.28
N THR A 266 13.44 4.64 8.32
CA THR A 266 13.46 5.97 7.72
C THR A 266 14.15 6.94 8.68
N LEU A 267 15.32 7.41 8.30
CA LEU A 267 16.15 8.38 9.02
C LEU A 267 16.03 9.75 8.36
N ILE A 268 15.81 10.80 9.12
CA ILE A 268 15.81 12.19 8.70
C ILE A 268 17.06 12.85 9.27
N ILE A 269 17.95 13.31 8.39
CA ILE A 269 19.27 13.86 8.74
C ILE A 269 19.65 15.00 7.79
N ASP A 270 20.26 16.06 8.32
CA ASP A 270 20.59 17.26 7.52
C ASP A 270 21.62 16.98 6.41
N GLU A 271 22.56 16.06 6.65
CA GLU A 271 23.61 15.73 5.69
C GLU A 271 23.63 14.24 5.31
N PRO A 272 22.64 13.76 4.49
CA PRO A 272 22.52 12.36 4.10
C PRO A 272 23.77 11.78 3.42
N LYS A 273 24.55 12.62 2.73
CA LYS A 273 25.77 12.22 2.01
C LYS A 273 26.90 11.79 2.93
N GLN A 274 26.89 12.19 4.21
CA GLN A 274 27.89 11.80 5.21
C GLN A 274 27.66 10.38 5.74
N ILE A 275 26.49 9.81 5.52
CA ILE A 275 26.25 8.42 5.84
C ILE A 275 27.07 7.56 4.87
N ASN A 276 28.26 7.18 5.33
CA ASN A 276 29.14 6.26 4.58
C ASN A 276 28.57 4.85 4.68
N LEU A 277 27.74 4.53 3.71
CA LEU A 277 27.12 3.22 3.63
C LEU A 277 27.89 2.38 2.62
N LYS A 278 28.47 1.28 3.09
CA LYS A 278 28.69 0.07 2.27
C LYS A 278 27.39 -0.34 1.54
N TYR A 279 26.29 0.29 1.86
CA TYR A 279 24.92 -0.06 1.57
C TYR A 279 24.29 0.99 0.69
N LYS A 280 23.72 0.56 -0.40
CA LYS A 280 23.03 1.45 -1.32
C LYS A 280 21.80 2.01 -0.61
N LEU A 281 21.79 3.32 -0.40
CA LEU A 281 20.61 4.03 0.06
C LEU A 281 19.44 3.68 -0.85
N LEU A 282 18.32 3.28 -0.26
CA LEU A 282 17.09 3.16 -1.02
C LEU A 282 16.66 4.57 -1.43
N THR A 283 16.55 4.78 -2.72
CA THR A 283 15.94 6.02 -3.22
C THR A 283 14.49 6.06 -2.77
N HIS A 284 14.10 7.11 -2.06
CA HIS A 284 12.71 7.45 -1.84
C HIS A 284 12.10 7.99 -3.14
N TYR A 285 10.78 8.08 -3.19
CA TYR A 285 10.06 8.52 -4.38
C TYR A 285 10.42 9.96 -4.75
N PRO A 286 10.48 10.31 -6.04
CA PRO A 286 10.50 11.71 -6.44
C PRO A 286 9.20 12.37 -5.96
N LEU A 287 9.28 13.65 -5.58
CA LEU A 287 8.09 14.43 -5.24
C LEU A 287 7.20 14.58 -6.48
N LEU A 288 5.99 14.03 -6.47
CA LEU A 288 5.15 14.01 -7.67
C LEU A 288 4.83 15.42 -8.19
N HIS A 289 4.59 16.39 -7.29
CA HIS A 289 4.30 17.77 -7.67
C HIS A 289 5.50 18.51 -8.32
N LYS A 290 6.71 17.98 -8.20
CA LYS A 290 7.92 18.50 -8.87
C LYS A 290 8.28 17.74 -10.14
N THR A 291 7.49 16.76 -10.55
CA THR A 291 7.73 16.01 -11.78
C THR A 291 7.16 16.75 -12.99
N LEU A 292 7.68 16.46 -14.19
CA LEU A 292 7.21 17.06 -15.44
C LEU A 292 5.72 16.78 -15.74
N TYR A 293 5.16 15.76 -15.13
CA TYR A 293 3.78 15.32 -15.36
C TYR A 293 2.73 16.12 -14.57
N TYR A 294 3.10 16.64 -13.41
CA TYR A 294 2.23 17.43 -12.56
C TYR A 294 2.66 18.90 -12.58
N LYS A 295 1.69 19.80 -12.46
CA LYS A 295 1.99 21.22 -12.27
C LYS A 295 2.53 21.45 -10.88
N ASP A 296 3.51 22.32 -10.81
CA ASP A 296 4.14 22.74 -9.56
C ASP A 296 3.13 23.36 -8.59
N CYS A 297 3.21 22.95 -7.34
CA CYS A 297 2.52 23.55 -6.20
C CYS A 297 3.49 23.61 -5.02
N SER A 298 3.24 24.48 -4.06
CA SER A 298 4.09 24.60 -2.87
C SER A 298 3.65 23.62 -1.80
N LEU A 299 4.58 22.78 -1.33
CA LEU A 299 4.47 21.88 -0.19
C LEU A 299 5.71 22.06 0.69
N PRO A 300 5.75 23.14 1.50
CA PRO A 300 6.98 23.59 2.14
C PRO A 300 7.65 22.53 3.03
N ASN A 301 6.88 21.82 3.83
CA ASN A 301 7.42 20.81 4.74
C ASN A 301 7.92 19.56 3.96
N THR A 302 7.14 19.10 2.98
CA THR A 302 7.56 18.02 2.08
C THR A 302 8.87 18.36 1.36
N GLU A 303 8.98 19.57 0.82
CA GLU A 303 10.17 20.04 0.08
C GLU A 303 11.38 20.21 0.98
N GLN A 304 11.17 20.64 2.23
CA GLN A 304 12.24 20.79 3.23
C GLN A 304 12.75 19.42 3.73
N LEU A 305 11.85 18.46 3.98
CA LEU A 305 12.21 17.17 4.55
C LEU A 305 12.73 16.18 3.51
N HIS A 306 12.21 16.20 2.28
CA HIS A 306 12.54 15.22 1.25
C HIS A 306 14.06 15.03 1.02
N PRO A 307 14.89 16.08 0.87
CA PRO A 307 16.32 15.92 0.65
C PRO A 307 17.08 15.35 1.87
N LYS A 308 16.43 15.29 3.06
CA LYS A 308 17.00 14.80 4.31
C LYS A 308 16.65 13.33 4.60
N ILE A 309 15.78 12.73 3.78
CA ILE A 309 15.30 11.37 4.00
C ILE A 309 16.33 10.33 3.54
N VAL A 310 16.61 9.40 4.42
CA VAL A 310 17.39 8.19 4.14
C VAL A 310 16.58 6.98 4.58
N ASN A 311 16.21 6.12 3.63
CA ASN A 311 15.55 4.86 3.92
C ASN A 311 16.58 3.73 3.97
N LEU A 312 16.77 3.16 5.15
CA LEU A 312 17.68 2.06 5.40
C LEU A 312 16.93 0.73 5.34
N PRO A 313 17.46 -0.28 4.63
CA PRO A 313 16.82 -1.59 4.56
C PRO A 313 16.88 -2.33 5.89
N LEU A 314 15.85 -3.12 6.20
CA LEU A 314 15.72 -3.84 7.46
C LEU A 314 16.02 -5.32 7.28
N TYR A 315 17.32 -5.67 7.11
CA TYR A 315 17.79 -7.05 7.17
C TYR A 315 19.22 -7.12 7.73
N GLU A 316 19.46 -8.09 8.61
CA GLU A 316 20.67 -8.18 9.46
C GLU A 316 21.99 -8.22 8.69
N ARG A 317 22.04 -8.84 7.54
CA ARG A 317 23.27 -9.02 6.76
C ARG A 317 23.84 -7.75 6.13
N MET A 318 23.16 -6.62 6.30
CA MET A 318 23.60 -5.34 5.74
C MET A 318 24.49 -4.53 6.69
N TYR A 319 24.57 -4.88 7.96
CA TYR A 319 25.22 -4.09 9.01
C TYR A 319 26.32 -4.91 9.76
#